data_61ea9f384d9b903bf57c8445e43fd571
#
_entry.id   61ea9f384d9b903bf57c8445e43fd571
#
_cell.length_a   1.000
_cell.length_b   1.000
_cell.length_c   1.000
_cell.angle_alpha   90.00
_cell.angle_beta   90.00
_cell.angle_gamma   90.00
#
_symmetry.space_group_name_H-M   'P 1'
#
loop_
_entity.id
_entity.type
_entity.pdbx_description
1 polymer ?
#
loop_
_entity_poly.entity_id
_entity_poly.type
_entity_poly.pdbx_seq_one_letter_code
_entity_poly.pdbx_strand_id
1 'polypeptide(L)'
;MVENARSINIVASLILIIGIAYIVVPLYLTLTTASHSYEFMLQNGLVWSLGDQFVVNIRRIFTETSIPLQMVNSLIVAVGTATAMCILSFLTAYAIVYFHVRWAGVVFALILATVILPLDMRFVTTYQVASNVFSPLNAILDVTGLNDLIASGFGAPIHMEWSILNTRVGLIAPLLAHGMGTFLFRQFFLTLPKDLFKAARMDGAGPIRFMFDILLPLSRTSFASLFVLIFLSGWTSYLWPLVASSTADTQTAVVGLSRLIVEDSAVPDYPLIMAGAILVSIVPLTMIALLQRYLVQGLILSEK
;
A
#
# COMPACT_ATOMS: atom_id res chain seq x y z
N MET A 1 29.17 -31.90 23.08
CA MET A 1 28.43 -30.93 22.25
C MET A 1 26.92 -30.80 22.54
N VAL A 2 26.32 -31.68 23.34
CA VAL A 2 24.86 -31.68 23.62
C VAL A 2 24.47 -30.74 24.77
N GLU A 3 25.37 -30.47 25.71
CA GLU A 3 25.09 -29.58 26.86
C GLU A 3 24.93 -28.11 26.49
N ASN A 4 25.64 -27.63 25.48
CA ASN A 4 25.52 -26.26 24.99
C ASN A 4 24.20 -25.99 24.24
N ALA A 5 23.55 -27.01 23.69
CA ALA A 5 22.29 -26.84 22.96
C ALA A 5 21.12 -26.47 23.89
N ARG A 6 21.12 -27.00 25.15
CA ARG A 6 20.02 -26.72 26.10
C ARG A 6 20.05 -25.30 26.65
N SER A 7 21.24 -24.78 26.98
CA SER A 7 21.40 -23.40 27.44
C SER A 7 21.10 -22.38 26.33
N ILE A 8 21.53 -22.67 25.10
CA ILE A 8 21.23 -21.86 23.92
C ILE A 8 19.71 -21.81 23.65
N ASN A 9 19.03 -22.95 23.75
CA ASN A 9 17.59 -23.02 23.58
C ASN A 9 16.81 -22.24 24.67
N ILE A 10 17.30 -22.31 25.93
CA ILE A 10 16.70 -21.52 27.04
C ILE A 10 16.87 -20.01 26.76
N VAL A 11 18.06 -19.56 26.40
CA VAL A 11 18.32 -18.17 26.08
C VAL A 11 17.48 -17.70 24.88
N ALA A 12 17.42 -18.51 23.82
CA ALA A 12 16.59 -18.22 22.65
C ALA A 12 15.11 -18.12 23.01
N SER A 13 14.61 -19.04 23.86
CA SER A 13 13.21 -19.00 24.34
C SER A 13 12.92 -17.76 25.18
N LEU A 14 13.84 -17.36 26.07
CA LEU A 14 13.70 -16.13 26.84
C LEU A 14 13.64 -14.88 25.95
N ILE A 15 14.52 -14.79 24.96
CA ILE A 15 14.50 -13.67 23.99
C ILE A 15 13.17 -13.64 23.24
N LEU A 16 12.66 -14.79 22.79
CA LEU A 16 11.37 -14.88 22.11
C LEU A 16 10.20 -14.46 23.03
N ILE A 17 10.19 -14.91 24.30
CA ILE A 17 9.14 -14.53 25.26
C ILE A 17 9.16 -13.01 25.52
N ILE A 18 10.35 -12.42 25.72
CA ILE A 18 10.50 -10.98 25.90
C ILE A 18 10.02 -10.23 24.63
N GLY A 19 10.39 -10.71 23.43
CA GLY A 19 9.94 -10.13 22.17
C GLY A 19 8.42 -10.21 22.00
N ILE A 20 7.80 -11.35 22.35
CA ILE A 20 6.34 -11.51 22.34
C ILE A 20 5.69 -10.56 23.33
N ALA A 21 6.19 -10.49 24.58
CA ALA A 21 5.66 -9.60 25.60
C ALA A 21 5.73 -8.13 25.15
N TYR A 22 6.86 -7.72 24.55
CA TYR A 22 7.04 -6.37 24.02
C TYR A 22 5.98 -5.98 22.97
N ILE A 23 5.59 -6.93 22.11
CA ILE A 23 4.56 -6.71 21.09
C ILE A 23 3.15 -6.80 21.66
N VAL A 24 2.90 -7.76 22.56
CA VAL A 24 1.55 -8.05 23.09
C VAL A 24 1.10 -6.98 24.08
N VAL A 25 2.01 -6.42 24.90
CA VAL A 25 1.66 -5.41 25.93
C VAL A 25 0.97 -4.18 25.32
N PRO A 26 1.47 -3.50 24.27
CA PRO A 26 0.76 -2.38 23.67
C PRO A 26 -0.61 -2.77 23.10
N LEU A 27 -0.73 -3.95 22.49
CA LEU A 27 -2.01 -4.44 21.96
C LEU A 27 -3.02 -4.71 23.08
N TYR A 28 -2.56 -5.28 24.18
CA TYR A 28 -3.39 -5.49 25.37
C TYR A 28 -3.85 -4.16 25.96
N LEU A 29 -2.96 -3.17 26.09
CA LEU A 29 -3.30 -1.83 26.57
C LEU A 29 -4.28 -1.10 25.64
N THR A 30 -4.18 -1.30 24.32
CA THR A 30 -5.17 -0.82 23.35
C THR A 30 -6.54 -1.42 23.64
N LEU A 31 -6.60 -2.72 23.90
CA LEU A 31 -7.85 -3.42 24.20
C LEU A 31 -8.45 -2.99 25.55
N THR A 32 -7.63 -2.88 26.61
CA THR A 32 -8.11 -2.41 27.92
C THR A 32 -8.62 -0.98 27.83
N THR A 33 -7.89 -0.07 27.19
CA THR A 33 -8.33 1.32 27.00
C THR A 33 -9.64 1.37 26.21
N ALA A 34 -9.76 0.62 25.10
CA ALA A 34 -10.98 0.56 24.31
C ALA A 34 -12.19 0.00 25.07
N SER A 35 -11.98 -0.72 26.17
CA SER A 35 -13.04 -1.34 26.98
C SER A 35 -13.58 -0.47 28.11
N HIS A 36 -13.03 0.72 28.31
CA HIS A 36 -13.48 1.64 29.37
C HIS A 36 -14.26 2.83 28.79
N SER A 37 -14.97 3.58 29.69
CA SER A 37 -15.58 4.85 29.33
C SER A 37 -14.58 5.99 29.32
N TYR A 38 -14.91 7.07 28.61
CA TYR A 38 -14.11 8.29 28.59
C TYR A 38 -13.87 8.88 29.97
N GLU A 39 -14.94 8.98 30.78
CA GLU A 39 -14.86 9.53 32.15
C GLU A 39 -13.97 8.68 33.05
N PHE A 40 -14.07 7.37 32.96
CA PHE A 40 -13.22 6.45 33.71
C PHE A 40 -11.73 6.66 33.40
N MET A 41 -11.39 6.81 32.12
CA MET A 41 -10.01 7.04 31.69
C MET A 41 -9.48 8.40 32.12
N LEU A 42 -10.31 9.44 32.17
CA LEU A 42 -9.93 10.75 32.67
C LEU A 42 -9.57 10.72 34.19
N GLN A 43 -10.28 9.89 34.96
CA GLN A 43 -10.07 9.82 36.41
C GLN A 43 -8.92 8.88 36.79
N ASN A 44 -8.75 7.74 36.09
CA ASN A 44 -7.85 6.67 36.49
C ASN A 44 -6.60 6.56 35.63
N GLY A 45 -6.58 7.22 34.45
CA GLY A 45 -5.51 7.07 33.49
C GLY A 45 -5.45 5.66 32.89
N LEU A 46 -4.24 5.22 32.52
CA LEU A 46 -4.02 3.91 31.91
C LEU A 46 -4.20 2.79 32.94
N VAL A 47 -5.06 1.82 32.63
CA VAL A 47 -5.38 0.67 33.48
C VAL A 47 -5.15 -0.66 32.75
N TRP A 48 -4.84 -1.69 33.57
CA TRP A 48 -4.60 -3.05 33.04
C TRP A 48 -5.83 -3.95 33.06
N SER A 49 -6.89 -3.55 33.77
CA SER A 49 -8.14 -4.31 33.82
C SER A 49 -8.96 -4.11 32.55
N LEU A 50 -9.74 -5.11 32.17
CA LEU A 50 -10.76 -4.97 31.15
C LEU A 50 -12.03 -4.32 31.73
N GLY A 51 -12.62 -3.40 30.98
CA GLY A 51 -13.93 -2.80 31.27
C GLY A 51 -15.04 -3.48 30.45
N ASP A 52 -16.25 -2.90 30.53
CA ASP A 52 -17.46 -3.40 29.90
C ASP A 52 -17.98 -2.54 28.73
N GLN A 53 -17.24 -1.45 28.40
CA GLN A 53 -17.69 -0.45 27.42
C GLN A 53 -17.19 -0.72 25.98
N PHE A 54 -16.47 -1.83 25.73
CA PHE A 54 -15.91 -2.12 24.41
C PHE A 54 -16.95 -2.10 23.29
N VAL A 55 -18.07 -2.78 23.49
CA VAL A 55 -19.16 -2.85 22.49
C VAL A 55 -19.82 -1.49 22.29
N VAL A 56 -19.95 -0.71 23.37
CA VAL A 56 -20.48 0.66 23.33
C VAL A 56 -19.56 1.55 22.49
N ASN A 57 -18.25 1.51 22.72
CA ASN A 57 -17.28 2.30 21.97
C ASN A 57 -17.23 1.88 20.49
N ILE A 58 -17.29 0.58 20.18
CA ILE A 58 -17.43 0.12 18.79
C ILE A 58 -18.71 0.67 18.15
N ARG A 59 -19.85 0.66 18.85
CA ARG A 59 -21.09 1.23 18.32
C ARG A 59 -20.98 2.73 18.06
N ARG A 60 -20.34 3.47 18.97
CA ARG A 60 -20.05 4.91 18.80
C ARG A 60 -19.22 5.20 17.56
N ILE A 61 -18.21 4.36 17.25
CA ILE A 61 -17.45 4.49 15.97
C ILE A 61 -18.39 4.49 14.78
N PHE A 62 -19.40 3.61 14.77
CA PHE A 62 -20.35 3.51 13.63
C PHE A 62 -21.37 4.64 13.59
N THR A 63 -21.72 5.23 14.74
CA THR A 63 -22.81 6.22 14.83
C THR A 63 -22.33 7.66 14.93
N GLU A 64 -21.13 7.89 15.45
CA GLU A 64 -20.62 9.23 15.78
C GLU A 64 -19.44 9.65 14.90
N THR A 65 -18.83 8.72 14.14
CA THR A 65 -17.63 9.02 13.35
C THR A 65 -17.76 8.63 11.87
N SER A 66 -16.86 9.17 11.04
CA SER A 66 -16.75 8.82 9.62
C SER A 66 -15.85 7.59 9.36
N ILE A 67 -15.32 6.95 10.40
CA ILE A 67 -14.39 5.81 10.27
C ILE A 67 -14.94 4.68 9.39
N PRO A 68 -16.21 4.25 9.48
CA PRO A 68 -16.73 3.18 8.61
C PRO A 68 -16.65 3.53 7.12
N LEU A 69 -16.99 4.76 6.74
CA LEU A 69 -16.84 5.25 5.36
C LEU A 69 -15.38 5.28 4.93
N GLN A 70 -14.51 5.76 5.80
CA GLN A 70 -13.07 5.85 5.55
C GLN A 70 -12.41 4.47 5.44
N MET A 71 -12.92 3.46 6.15
CA MET A 71 -12.51 2.05 5.96
C MET A 71 -12.89 1.52 4.57
N VAL A 72 -14.06 1.86 4.06
CA VAL A 72 -14.45 1.53 2.68
C VAL A 72 -13.52 2.23 1.68
N ASN A 73 -13.19 3.50 1.89
CA ASN A 73 -12.23 4.21 1.05
C ASN A 73 -10.83 3.57 1.09
N SER A 74 -10.34 3.21 2.30
CA SER A 74 -9.07 2.49 2.44
C SER A 74 -9.10 1.16 1.69
N LEU A 75 -10.21 0.42 1.74
CA LEU A 75 -10.35 -0.84 1.02
C LEU A 75 -10.28 -0.62 -0.49
N ILE A 76 -10.99 0.38 -1.02
CA ILE A 76 -10.98 0.73 -2.44
C ILE A 76 -9.56 1.15 -2.88
N VAL A 77 -8.89 2.00 -2.09
CA VAL A 77 -7.53 2.46 -2.40
C VAL A 77 -6.54 1.30 -2.34
N ALA A 78 -6.57 0.48 -1.28
CA ALA A 78 -5.63 -0.63 -1.12
C ALA A 78 -5.82 -1.71 -2.20
N VAL A 79 -7.07 -2.14 -2.46
CA VAL A 79 -7.39 -3.13 -3.52
C VAL A 79 -7.09 -2.55 -4.90
N GLY A 80 -7.49 -1.31 -5.15
CA GLY A 80 -7.26 -0.64 -6.44
C GLY A 80 -5.78 -0.51 -6.76
N THR A 81 -4.97 -0.03 -5.79
CA THR A 81 -3.52 0.07 -5.92
C THR A 81 -2.87 -1.30 -6.12
N ALA A 82 -3.21 -2.29 -5.29
CA ALA A 82 -2.65 -3.63 -5.38
C ALA A 82 -2.96 -4.30 -6.73
N THR A 83 -4.22 -4.23 -7.18
CA THR A 83 -4.64 -4.81 -8.45
C THR A 83 -3.97 -4.13 -9.64
N ALA A 84 -4.04 -2.80 -9.71
CA ALA A 84 -3.47 -2.04 -10.82
C ALA A 84 -1.96 -2.22 -10.87
N MET A 85 -1.27 -2.18 -9.73
CA MET A 85 0.18 -2.37 -9.67
C MET A 85 0.59 -3.79 -10.06
N CYS A 86 -0.14 -4.83 -9.63
CA CYS A 86 0.11 -6.21 -10.07
C CYS A 86 -0.01 -6.35 -11.59
N ILE A 87 -1.06 -5.79 -12.19
CA ILE A 87 -1.29 -5.86 -13.65
C ILE A 87 -0.18 -5.11 -14.40
N LEU A 88 0.09 -3.86 -14.04
CA LEU A 88 1.11 -3.04 -14.70
C LEU A 88 2.51 -3.68 -14.57
N SER A 89 2.85 -4.16 -13.38
CA SER A 89 4.14 -4.80 -13.13
C SER A 89 4.32 -6.10 -13.91
N PHE A 90 3.28 -6.92 -13.99
CA PHE A 90 3.29 -8.15 -14.78
C PHE A 90 3.48 -7.87 -16.27
N LEU A 91 2.71 -6.93 -16.82
CA LEU A 91 2.79 -6.53 -18.23
C LEU A 91 4.16 -5.93 -18.56
N THR A 92 4.68 -5.06 -17.70
CA THR A 92 6.00 -4.45 -17.86
C THR A 92 7.11 -5.49 -17.81
N ALA A 93 7.08 -6.39 -16.82
CA ALA A 93 8.06 -7.48 -16.71
C ALA A 93 7.97 -8.43 -17.92
N TYR A 94 6.75 -8.74 -18.39
CA TYR A 94 6.52 -9.53 -19.59
C TYR A 94 7.16 -8.88 -20.82
N ALA A 95 6.95 -7.59 -21.01
CA ALA A 95 7.55 -6.84 -22.10
C ALA A 95 9.09 -6.86 -22.04
N ILE A 96 9.67 -6.64 -20.86
CA ILE A 96 11.13 -6.60 -20.67
C ILE A 96 11.80 -7.97 -20.91
N VAL A 97 11.16 -9.08 -20.51
CA VAL A 97 11.77 -10.42 -20.54
C VAL A 97 11.57 -11.13 -21.88
N TYR A 98 10.36 -11.03 -22.46
CA TYR A 98 9.99 -11.85 -23.62
C TYR A 98 10.02 -11.12 -24.97
N PHE A 99 10.05 -9.77 -24.94
CA PHE A 99 10.22 -9.01 -26.18
C PHE A 99 11.67 -8.52 -26.31
N HIS A 100 12.20 -8.53 -27.53
CA HIS A 100 13.57 -8.08 -27.84
C HIS A 100 13.62 -6.54 -27.91
N VAL A 101 13.32 -5.88 -26.79
CA VAL A 101 13.39 -4.42 -26.70
C VAL A 101 14.85 -4.00 -26.50
N ARG A 102 15.40 -3.25 -27.46
CA ARG A 102 16.82 -2.80 -27.44
C ARG A 102 17.21 -2.09 -26.13
N TRP A 103 16.30 -1.34 -25.56
CA TRP A 103 16.51 -0.53 -24.35
C TRP A 103 15.95 -1.17 -23.06
N ALA A 104 15.57 -2.46 -23.10
CA ALA A 104 14.96 -3.13 -21.96
C ALA A 104 15.75 -3.00 -20.64
N GLY A 105 17.10 -3.08 -20.73
CA GLY A 105 17.97 -2.92 -19.56
C GLY A 105 17.93 -1.51 -18.98
N VAL A 106 17.93 -0.49 -19.83
CA VAL A 106 17.84 0.92 -19.40
C VAL A 106 16.48 1.22 -18.79
N VAL A 107 15.40 0.80 -19.45
CA VAL A 107 14.03 0.95 -18.93
C VAL A 107 13.90 0.27 -17.57
N PHE A 108 14.42 -0.95 -17.43
CA PHE A 108 14.40 -1.65 -16.15
C PHE A 108 15.22 -0.93 -15.07
N ALA A 109 16.40 -0.41 -15.40
CA ALA A 109 17.22 0.37 -14.46
C ALA A 109 16.50 1.65 -14.01
N LEU A 110 15.82 2.36 -14.91
CA LEU A 110 15.00 3.54 -14.57
C LEU A 110 13.83 3.16 -13.66
N ILE A 111 13.15 2.04 -13.94
CA ILE A 111 12.07 1.54 -13.08
C ILE A 111 12.63 1.21 -11.68
N LEU A 112 13.79 0.54 -11.57
CA LEU A 112 14.42 0.26 -10.29
C LEU A 112 14.83 1.53 -9.54
N ALA A 113 15.28 2.56 -10.24
CA ALA A 113 15.60 3.84 -9.62
C ALA A 113 14.40 4.43 -8.86
N THR A 114 13.16 4.17 -9.31
CA THR A 114 11.95 4.62 -8.58
C THR A 114 11.76 3.94 -7.22
N VAL A 115 12.36 2.77 -6.99
CA VAL A 115 12.31 2.05 -5.70
C VAL A 115 13.22 2.70 -4.67
N ILE A 116 14.34 3.28 -5.12
CA ILE A 116 15.35 3.91 -4.25
C ILE A 116 14.80 5.18 -3.62
N LEU A 117 13.94 5.90 -4.33
CA LEU A 117 13.32 7.13 -3.84
C LEU A 117 12.00 6.82 -3.12
N PRO A 118 11.94 6.88 -1.78
CA PRO A 118 10.70 6.71 -1.04
C PRO A 118 9.63 7.69 -1.51
N LEU A 119 8.36 7.27 -1.50
CA LEU A 119 7.24 8.13 -1.87
C LEU A 119 7.20 9.41 -1.02
N ASP A 120 7.55 9.28 0.25
CA ASP A 120 7.57 10.39 1.21
C ASP A 120 8.57 11.50 0.85
N MET A 121 9.66 11.19 0.14
CA MET A 121 10.63 12.21 -0.31
C MET A 121 10.15 12.97 -1.54
N ARG A 122 9.25 12.41 -2.34
CA ARG A 122 8.74 13.01 -3.57
C ARG A 122 7.29 13.49 -3.46
N PHE A 123 6.74 13.53 -2.22
CA PHE A 123 5.33 13.89 -2.05
C PHE A 123 5.00 15.30 -2.54
N VAL A 124 5.92 16.27 -2.42
CA VAL A 124 5.72 17.65 -2.89
C VAL A 124 5.51 17.70 -4.41
N THR A 125 6.39 17.06 -5.17
CA THR A 125 6.27 17.00 -6.64
C THR A 125 5.07 16.16 -7.06
N THR A 126 4.76 15.10 -6.32
CA THR A 126 3.57 14.28 -6.54
C THR A 126 2.29 15.08 -6.30
N TYR A 127 2.27 15.91 -5.25
CA TYR A 127 1.14 16.80 -4.96
C TYR A 127 0.95 17.87 -6.08
N GLN A 128 2.05 18.47 -6.56
CA GLN A 128 2.00 19.43 -7.67
C GLN A 128 1.38 18.81 -8.94
N VAL A 129 1.81 17.58 -9.27
CA VAL A 129 1.24 16.85 -10.42
C VAL A 129 -0.21 16.43 -10.15
N ALA A 130 -0.56 16.01 -8.94
CA ALA A 130 -1.93 15.64 -8.59
C ALA A 130 -2.88 16.84 -8.55
N SER A 131 -2.39 18.03 -8.18
CA SER A 131 -3.16 19.29 -8.21
C SER A 131 -3.44 19.78 -9.63
N ASN A 132 -2.51 19.49 -10.57
CA ASN A 132 -2.73 19.66 -11.99
C ASN A 132 -1.98 18.59 -12.77
N VAL A 133 -2.69 17.56 -13.25
CA VAL A 133 -2.10 16.43 -14.01
C VAL A 133 -1.36 16.88 -15.26
N PHE A 134 -1.75 18.00 -15.83
CA PHE A 134 -1.11 18.58 -17.02
C PHE A 134 0.07 19.51 -16.68
N SER A 135 0.42 19.71 -15.40
CA SER A 135 1.53 20.60 -15.02
C SER A 135 2.88 20.24 -15.69
N PRO A 136 3.27 18.97 -15.88
CA PRO A 136 4.50 18.65 -16.61
C PRO A 136 4.41 19.01 -18.10
N LEU A 137 3.23 18.84 -18.72
CA LEU A 137 3.01 19.20 -20.12
C LEU A 137 3.02 20.71 -20.31
N ASN A 138 2.32 21.44 -19.46
CA ASN A 138 2.33 22.90 -19.47
C ASN A 138 3.77 23.45 -19.32
N ALA A 139 4.55 22.89 -18.38
CA ALA A 139 5.95 23.26 -18.20
C ALA A 139 6.82 22.98 -19.44
N ILE A 140 6.58 21.87 -20.15
CA ILE A 140 7.27 21.58 -21.41
C ILE A 140 6.89 22.58 -22.49
N LEU A 141 5.61 22.92 -22.64
CA LEU A 141 5.12 23.90 -23.60
C LEU A 141 5.72 25.29 -23.36
N ASP A 142 5.84 25.69 -22.08
CA ASP A 142 6.44 26.97 -21.68
C ASP A 142 7.96 26.99 -21.94
N VAL A 143 8.69 25.97 -21.48
CA VAL A 143 10.16 25.89 -21.63
C VAL A 143 10.58 25.79 -23.11
N THR A 144 9.81 25.12 -23.94
CA THR A 144 10.09 24.99 -25.37
C THR A 144 9.70 26.22 -26.19
N GLY A 145 9.04 27.22 -25.59
CA GLY A 145 8.53 28.40 -26.30
C GLY A 145 7.32 28.11 -27.21
N LEU A 146 6.79 26.88 -27.16
CA LEU A 146 5.61 26.51 -27.95
C LEU A 146 4.37 27.30 -27.52
N ASN A 147 4.23 27.60 -26.24
CA ASN A 147 3.13 28.42 -25.73
C ASN A 147 3.19 29.88 -26.24
N ASP A 148 4.38 30.46 -26.40
CA ASP A 148 4.58 31.78 -26.95
C ASP A 148 4.19 31.82 -28.45
N LEU A 149 4.56 30.78 -29.20
CA LEU A 149 4.17 30.64 -30.61
C LEU A 149 2.65 30.46 -30.77
N ILE A 150 2.04 29.63 -29.90
CA ILE A 150 0.58 29.45 -29.90
C ILE A 150 -0.14 30.73 -29.52
N ALA A 151 0.32 31.45 -28.49
CA ALA A 151 -0.23 32.72 -28.08
C ALA A 151 -0.14 33.80 -29.18
N SER A 152 0.97 33.84 -29.94
CA SER A 152 1.14 34.75 -31.06
C SER A 152 0.22 34.45 -32.25
N GLY A 153 -0.12 33.17 -32.46
CA GLY A 153 -1.00 32.73 -33.55
C GLY A 153 -2.50 32.70 -33.20
N PHE A 154 -2.84 32.33 -31.99
CA PHE A 154 -4.22 32.11 -31.53
C PHE A 154 -4.68 33.08 -30.44
N GLY A 155 -3.82 34.00 -30.01
CA GLY A 155 -4.16 35.08 -29.06
C GLY A 155 -4.10 34.65 -27.56
N ALA A 156 -3.91 33.40 -27.23
CA ALA A 156 -3.75 32.93 -25.85
C ALA A 156 -2.89 31.65 -25.75
N PRO A 157 -2.07 31.49 -24.68
CA PRO A 157 -1.36 30.27 -24.41
C PRO A 157 -2.33 29.14 -24.04
N ILE A 158 -1.93 27.89 -24.30
CA ILE A 158 -2.69 26.71 -23.87
C ILE A 158 -2.20 26.29 -22.47
N HIS A 159 -3.06 26.47 -21.47
CA HIS A 159 -2.88 25.92 -20.14
C HIS A 159 -4.02 24.96 -19.84
N MET A 160 -3.68 23.68 -19.66
CA MET A 160 -4.63 22.66 -19.27
C MET A 160 -4.57 22.45 -17.75
N GLU A 161 -5.74 22.40 -17.13
CA GLU A 161 -5.87 22.20 -15.70
C GLU A 161 -6.81 21.02 -15.40
N TRP A 162 -6.32 20.06 -14.65
CA TRP A 162 -7.12 18.95 -14.16
C TRP A 162 -6.54 18.45 -12.85
N SER A 163 -7.28 18.65 -11.76
CA SER A 163 -6.93 18.16 -10.44
C SER A 163 -7.54 16.78 -10.18
N ILE A 164 -6.74 15.88 -9.64
CA ILE A 164 -7.18 14.58 -9.13
C ILE A 164 -7.15 14.51 -7.60
N LEU A 165 -6.80 15.62 -6.91
CA LEU A 165 -6.89 15.71 -5.45
C LEU A 165 -8.35 15.49 -5.01
N ASN A 166 -8.54 15.03 -3.80
CA ASN A 166 -9.86 14.67 -3.26
C ASN A 166 -10.63 13.64 -4.09
N THR A 167 -9.92 12.76 -4.81
CA THR A 167 -10.52 11.67 -5.56
C THR A 167 -9.85 10.35 -5.23
N ARG A 168 -10.57 9.24 -5.36
CA ARG A 168 -9.99 7.90 -5.19
C ARG A 168 -8.88 7.62 -6.22
N VAL A 169 -9.01 8.16 -7.43
CA VAL A 169 -7.98 8.07 -8.47
C VAL A 169 -6.71 8.79 -8.03
N GLY A 170 -6.84 9.98 -7.46
CA GLY A 170 -5.71 10.74 -6.92
C GLY A 170 -5.01 10.06 -5.76
N LEU A 171 -5.73 9.25 -4.97
CA LEU A 171 -5.14 8.43 -3.92
C LEU A 171 -4.38 7.22 -4.48
N ILE A 172 -4.87 6.62 -5.58
CA ILE A 172 -4.30 5.38 -6.17
C ILE A 172 -3.16 5.68 -7.15
N ALA A 173 -3.36 6.61 -8.09
CA ALA A 173 -2.48 6.77 -9.24
C ALA A 173 -0.99 7.02 -8.89
N PRO A 174 -0.64 7.90 -7.92
CA PRO A 174 0.75 8.11 -7.54
C PRO A 174 1.44 6.89 -6.91
N LEU A 175 0.67 6.01 -6.27
CA LEU A 175 1.18 4.79 -5.65
C LEU A 175 1.57 3.73 -6.68
N LEU A 176 1.06 3.82 -7.91
CA LEU A 176 1.38 2.88 -8.99
C LEU A 176 2.81 3.04 -9.53
N ALA A 177 3.41 4.21 -9.36
CA ALA A 177 4.76 4.53 -9.84
C ALA A 177 5.85 3.92 -8.93
N HIS A 178 5.84 2.59 -8.76
CA HIS A 178 6.79 1.87 -7.91
C HIS A 178 7.29 0.60 -8.58
N GLY A 179 8.61 0.49 -8.76
CA GLY A 179 9.25 -0.57 -9.55
C GLY A 179 9.34 -1.95 -8.89
N MET A 180 8.97 -2.11 -7.61
CA MET A 180 9.14 -3.35 -6.85
C MET A 180 8.39 -4.53 -7.49
N GLY A 181 7.16 -4.32 -7.95
CA GLY A 181 6.38 -5.38 -8.58
C GLY A 181 6.99 -5.85 -9.91
N THR A 182 7.47 -4.91 -10.74
CA THR A 182 8.16 -5.24 -12.00
C THR A 182 9.44 -6.03 -11.74
N PHE A 183 10.19 -5.67 -10.69
CA PHE A 183 11.38 -6.42 -10.27
C PHE A 183 11.00 -7.85 -9.89
N LEU A 184 9.99 -8.05 -9.05
CA LEU A 184 9.55 -9.35 -8.58
C LEU A 184 9.12 -10.26 -9.75
N PHE A 185 8.25 -9.77 -10.63
CA PHE A 185 7.81 -10.54 -11.79
C PHE A 185 8.95 -10.83 -12.77
N ARG A 186 9.84 -9.86 -13.00
CA ARG A 186 11.01 -10.09 -13.86
C ARG A 186 11.90 -11.19 -13.30
N GLN A 187 12.21 -11.17 -11.99
CA GLN A 187 13.02 -12.22 -11.38
C GLN A 187 12.33 -13.58 -11.51
N PHE A 188 11.05 -13.65 -11.24
CA PHE A 188 10.27 -14.87 -11.42
C PHE A 188 10.32 -15.37 -12.89
N PHE A 189 10.11 -14.51 -13.88
CA PHE A 189 10.14 -14.91 -15.29
C PHE A 189 11.51 -15.42 -15.73
N LEU A 190 12.59 -14.91 -15.17
CA LEU A 190 13.94 -15.38 -15.44
C LEU A 190 14.23 -16.76 -14.86
N THR A 191 13.47 -17.24 -13.86
CA THR A 191 13.58 -18.61 -13.33
C THR A 191 12.89 -19.64 -14.22
N LEU A 192 12.00 -19.23 -15.11
CA LEU A 192 11.27 -20.14 -16.00
C LEU A 192 12.19 -20.66 -17.13
N PRO A 193 12.05 -21.96 -17.53
CA PRO A 193 12.82 -22.52 -18.62
C PRO A 193 12.57 -21.75 -19.93
N LYS A 194 13.63 -21.32 -20.60
CA LYS A 194 13.54 -20.60 -21.88
C LYS A 194 12.85 -21.41 -22.98
N ASP A 195 12.90 -22.74 -22.88
CA ASP A 195 12.29 -23.64 -23.85
C ASP A 195 10.77 -23.68 -23.75
N LEU A 196 10.19 -23.25 -22.60
CA LEU A 196 8.74 -23.13 -22.45
C LEU A 196 8.14 -22.14 -23.48
N PHE A 197 8.80 -20.99 -23.67
CA PHE A 197 8.36 -19.98 -24.65
C PHE A 197 8.55 -20.48 -26.09
N LYS A 198 9.65 -21.18 -26.36
CA LYS A 198 9.90 -21.76 -27.70
C LYS A 198 8.88 -22.85 -28.03
N ALA A 199 8.60 -23.76 -27.08
CA ALA A 199 7.61 -24.81 -27.26
C ALA A 199 6.21 -24.24 -27.56
N ALA A 200 5.77 -23.26 -26.76
CA ALA A 200 4.50 -22.59 -27.00
C ALA A 200 4.40 -21.95 -28.39
N ARG A 201 5.50 -21.37 -28.88
CA ARG A 201 5.56 -20.83 -30.25
C ARG A 201 5.49 -21.92 -31.33
N MET A 202 6.12 -23.05 -31.12
CA MET A 202 6.01 -24.19 -32.04
C MET A 202 4.58 -24.74 -32.09
N ASP A 203 3.86 -24.70 -30.96
CA ASP A 203 2.44 -25.05 -30.87
C ASP A 203 1.49 -23.96 -31.42
N GLY A 204 2.04 -22.90 -32.04
CA GLY A 204 1.27 -21.81 -32.66
C GLY A 204 0.71 -20.79 -31.69
N ALA A 205 1.16 -20.77 -30.41
CA ALA A 205 0.74 -19.77 -29.48
C ALA A 205 1.35 -18.40 -29.78
N GLY A 206 0.51 -17.40 -30.02
CA GLY A 206 0.91 -16.00 -30.10
C GLY A 206 1.29 -15.43 -28.73
N PRO A 207 1.90 -14.21 -28.69
CA PRO A 207 2.33 -13.60 -27.44
C PRO A 207 1.20 -13.47 -26.39
N ILE A 208 0.02 -13.05 -26.80
CA ILE A 208 -1.14 -12.87 -25.91
C ILE A 208 -1.58 -14.22 -25.34
N ARG A 209 -1.67 -15.25 -26.18
CA ARG A 209 -2.04 -16.60 -25.75
C ARG A 209 -1.01 -17.17 -24.77
N PHE A 210 0.28 -17.02 -25.03
CA PHE A 210 1.35 -17.41 -24.11
C PHE A 210 1.21 -16.72 -22.76
N MET A 211 0.92 -15.41 -22.78
CA MET A 211 0.75 -14.61 -21.55
C MET A 211 -0.41 -15.11 -20.70
N PHE A 212 -1.59 -15.33 -21.28
CA PHE A 212 -2.79 -15.69 -20.50
C PHE A 212 -2.89 -17.18 -20.18
N ASP A 213 -2.51 -18.06 -21.13
CA ASP A 213 -2.72 -19.51 -20.96
C ASP A 213 -1.57 -20.17 -20.17
N ILE A 214 -0.37 -19.59 -20.22
CA ILE A 214 0.82 -20.21 -19.63
C ILE A 214 1.41 -19.32 -18.51
N LEU A 215 1.79 -18.10 -18.82
CA LEU A 215 2.57 -17.27 -17.92
C LEU A 215 1.74 -16.79 -16.70
N LEU A 216 0.52 -16.34 -16.94
CA LEU A 216 -0.36 -15.87 -15.86
C LEU A 216 -0.73 -16.99 -14.87
N PRO A 217 -1.12 -18.20 -15.28
CA PRO A 217 -1.33 -19.31 -14.34
C PRO A 217 -0.10 -19.70 -13.53
N LEU A 218 1.10 -19.70 -14.13
CA LEU A 218 2.35 -20.00 -13.45
C LEU A 218 2.71 -18.90 -12.43
N SER A 219 2.29 -17.67 -12.66
CA SER A 219 2.60 -16.51 -11.82
C SER A 219 1.65 -16.31 -10.63
N ARG A 220 0.67 -17.20 -10.40
CA ARG A 220 -0.39 -17.01 -9.37
C ARG A 220 0.16 -16.72 -7.98
N THR A 221 1.20 -17.43 -7.57
CA THR A 221 1.84 -17.22 -6.27
C THR A 221 2.51 -15.86 -6.17
N SER A 222 3.23 -15.44 -7.22
CA SER A 222 3.86 -14.12 -7.28
C SER A 222 2.81 -12.99 -7.28
N PHE A 223 1.69 -13.17 -8.00
CA PHE A 223 0.55 -12.25 -7.95
C PHE A 223 -0.01 -12.13 -6.53
N ALA A 224 -0.30 -13.26 -5.87
CA ALA A 224 -0.87 -13.26 -4.55
C ALA A 224 0.07 -12.61 -3.52
N SER A 225 1.37 -12.92 -3.58
CA SER A 225 2.37 -12.33 -2.69
C SER A 225 2.50 -10.83 -2.87
N LEU A 226 2.64 -10.36 -4.13
CA LEU A 226 2.73 -8.94 -4.43
C LEU A 226 1.45 -8.20 -4.05
N PHE A 227 0.29 -8.78 -4.36
CA PHE A 227 -1.01 -8.19 -4.00
C PHE A 227 -1.12 -7.94 -2.50
N VAL A 228 -0.76 -8.91 -1.66
CA VAL A 228 -0.82 -8.74 -0.20
C VAL A 228 0.13 -7.65 0.27
N LEU A 229 1.37 -7.62 -0.23
CA LEU A 229 2.36 -6.61 0.15
C LEU A 229 1.88 -5.20 -0.20
N ILE A 230 1.38 -5.01 -1.41
CA ILE A 230 0.90 -3.70 -1.87
C ILE A 230 -0.42 -3.32 -1.19
N PHE A 231 -1.32 -4.29 -0.98
CA PHE A 231 -2.55 -4.06 -0.22
C PHE A 231 -2.25 -3.54 1.19
N LEU A 232 -1.34 -4.21 1.92
CA LEU A 232 -0.94 -3.79 3.27
C LEU A 232 -0.31 -2.40 3.26
N SER A 233 0.59 -2.13 2.30
CA SER A 233 1.19 -0.81 2.12
C SER A 233 0.16 0.28 1.82
N GLY A 234 -0.80 0.00 0.94
CA GLY A 234 -1.89 0.93 0.60
C GLY A 234 -2.85 1.17 1.76
N TRP A 235 -3.20 0.10 2.51
CA TRP A 235 -4.08 0.20 3.69
C TRP A 235 -3.46 1.05 4.81
N THR A 236 -2.16 0.86 5.09
CA THR A 236 -1.44 1.57 6.15
C THR A 236 -0.87 2.92 5.71
N SER A 237 -1.06 3.30 4.43
CA SER A 237 -0.59 4.58 3.90
C SER A 237 -1.22 5.75 4.66
N TYR A 238 -0.39 6.69 5.11
CA TYR A 238 -0.81 7.84 5.91
C TYR A 238 -0.49 9.18 5.24
N LEU A 239 0.80 9.44 4.93
CA LEU A 239 1.25 10.76 4.48
C LEU A 239 0.60 11.20 3.16
N TRP A 240 0.55 10.32 2.17
CA TRP A 240 -0.07 10.66 0.88
C TRP A 240 -1.57 10.92 1.01
N PRO A 241 -2.38 10.04 1.60
CA PRO A 241 -3.81 10.32 1.80
C PRO A 241 -4.07 11.56 2.67
N LEU A 242 -3.23 11.84 3.68
CA LEU A 242 -3.37 13.02 4.53
C LEU A 242 -3.30 14.33 3.73
N VAL A 243 -2.39 14.38 2.73
CA VAL A 243 -2.18 15.57 1.91
C VAL A 243 -3.14 15.62 0.71
N ALA A 244 -3.46 14.46 0.13
CA ALA A 244 -4.27 14.34 -1.08
C ALA A 244 -5.78 14.35 -0.84
N SER A 245 -6.25 14.13 0.43
CA SER A 245 -7.67 14.13 0.78
C SER A 245 -7.98 15.10 1.90
N SER A 246 -8.84 16.09 1.62
CA SER A 246 -9.23 17.14 2.58
C SER A 246 -10.63 16.91 3.18
N THR A 247 -11.47 16.09 2.53
CA THR A 247 -12.85 15.84 2.97
C THR A 247 -13.01 14.46 3.62
N ALA A 248 -13.89 14.32 4.59
CA ALA A 248 -14.18 13.04 5.26
C ALA A 248 -14.59 11.94 4.26
N ASP A 249 -15.25 12.29 3.17
CA ASP A 249 -15.74 11.38 2.14
C ASP A 249 -14.63 10.72 1.32
N THR A 250 -13.44 11.32 1.28
CA THR A 250 -12.30 10.83 0.49
C THR A 250 -11.16 10.32 1.36
N GLN A 251 -11.14 10.65 2.64
CA GLN A 251 -10.12 10.23 3.58
C GLN A 251 -10.07 8.71 3.75
N THR A 252 -8.86 8.20 4.06
CA THR A 252 -8.63 6.81 4.43
C THR A 252 -8.78 6.61 5.94
N ALA A 253 -9.00 5.37 6.37
CA ALA A 253 -9.23 5.03 7.79
C ALA A 253 -8.07 5.45 8.71
N VAL A 254 -6.82 5.32 8.25
CA VAL A 254 -5.64 5.72 9.05
C VAL A 254 -5.59 7.23 9.24
N VAL A 255 -5.93 8.01 8.19
CA VAL A 255 -6.04 9.48 8.29
C VAL A 255 -7.19 9.88 9.19
N GLY A 256 -8.36 9.27 9.02
CA GLY A 256 -9.51 9.56 9.88
C GLY A 256 -9.26 9.24 11.35
N LEU A 257 -8.60 8.10 11.63
CA LEU A 257 -8.23 7.75 13.00
C LEU A 257 -7.27 8.78 13.62
N SER A 258 -6.29 9.27 12.86
CA SER A 258 -5.37 10.31 13.35
C SER A 258 -6.07 11.64 13.63
N ARG A 259 -7.12 11.97 12.88
CA ARG A 259 -7.90 13.19 13.09
C ARG A 259 -8.77 13.15 14.36
N LEU A 260 -9.25 11.98 14.78
CA LEU A 260 -9.95 11.83 16.06
C LEU A 260 -9.09 12.26 17.27
N ILE A 261 -7.75 12.25 17.11
CA ILE A 261 -6.83 12.72 18.15
C ILE A 261 -6.83 14.26 18.24
N VAL A 262 -7.09 14.94 17.12
CA VAL A 262 -6.85 16.39 16.96
C VAL A 262 -8.14 17.22 17.07
N GLU A 263 -9.29 16.67 16.66
CA GLU A 263 -10.47 17.48 16.35
C GLU A 263 -11.38 17.79 17.53
N ASP A 264 -11.40 17.02 18.65
CA ASP A 264 -12.61 17.04 19.47
C ASP A 264 -12.50 17.60 20.89
N SER A 265 -11.34 17.86 21.47
CA SER A 265 -11.29 18.43 22.81
C SER A 265 -9.86 18.63 23.31
N ALA A 266 -9.73 19.35 24.46
CA ALA A 266 -8.47 19.50 25.17
C ALA A 266 -7.86 18.14 25.60
N VAL A 267 -8.69 17.09 25.70
CA VAL A 267 -8.25 15.70 25.99
C VAL A 267 -8.95 14.76 25.01
N PRO A 268 -8.19 14.02 24.17
CA PRO A 268 -8.75 13.07 23.19
C PRO A 268 -9.55 11.94 23.86
N ASP A 269 -10.62 11.48 23.20
CA ASP A 269 -11.39 10.30 23.65
C ASP A 269 -10.60 9.01 23.31
N TYR A 270 -9.59 8.70 24.16
CA TYR A 270 -8.73 7.53 23.95
C TYR A 270 -9.51 6.20 23.86
N PRO A 271 -10.56 5.91 24.67
CA PRO A 271 -11.40 4.73 24.49
C PRO A 271 -11.99 4.59 23.09
N LEU A 272 -12.54 5.66 22.54
CA LEU A 272 -13.10 5.69 21.20
C LEU A 272 -12.01 5.50 20.13
N ILE A 273 -10.89 6.21 20.26
CA ILE A 273 -9.76 6.11 19.33
C ILE A 273 -9.18 4.69 19.31
N MET A 274 -9.00 4.06 20.48
CA MET A 274 -8.46 2.71 20.60
C MET A 274 -9.44 1.66 20.06
N ALA A 275 -10.74 1.85 20.26
CA ALA A 275 -11.78 1.01 19.63
C ALA A 275 -11.73 1.13 18.10
N GLY A 276 -11.57 2.34 17.57
CA GLY A 276 -11.36 2.61 16.15
C GLY A 276 -10.08 1.96 15.60
N ALA A 277 -8.98 2.05 16.35
CA ALA A 277 -7.71 1.43 15.97
C ALA A 277 -7.83 -0.11 15.85
N ILE A 278 -8.52 -0.75 16.82
CA ILE A 278 -8.80 -2.19 16.75
C ILE A 278 -9.64 -2.51 15.51
N LEU A 279 -10.72 -1.77 15.27
CA LEU A 279 -11.59 -1.99 14.12
C LEU A 279 -10.85 -1.87 12.79
N VAL A 280 -10.05 -0.82 12.61
CA VAL A 280 -9.24 -0.57 11.41
C VAL A 280 -8.18 -1.67 11.22
N SER A 281 -7.63 -2.22 12.31
CA SER A 281 -6.61 -3.27 12.26
C SER A 281 -7.16 -4.65 11.90
N ILE A 282 -8.45 -4.90 12.03
CA ILE A 282 -9.07 -6.21 11.68
C ILE A 282 -8.86 -6.55 10.20
N VAL A 283 -8.96 -5.55 9.31
CA VAL A 283 -8.86 -5.81 7.85
C VAL A 283 -7.46 -6.30 7.45
N PRO A 284 -6.35 -5.61 7.77
CA PRO A 284 -5.02 -6.13 7.44
C PRO A 284 -4.68 -7.44 8.14
N LEU A 285 -5.11 -7.63 9.40
CA LEU A 285 -4.91 -8.89 10.12
C LEU A 285 -5.64 -10.05 9.44
N THR A 286 -6.90 -9.84 9.03
CA THR A 286 -7.67 -10.84 8.29
C THR A 286 -7.00 -11.17 6.96
N MET A 287 -6.52 -10.15 6.24
CA MET A 287 -5.82 -10.32 4.97
C MET A 287 -4.55 -11.17 5.13
N ILE A 288 -3.74 -10.87 6.16
CA ILE A 288 -2.55 -11.66 6.48
C ILE A 288 -2.94 -13.10 6.83
N ALA A 289 -3.93 -13.31 7.72
CA ALA A 289 -4.35 -14.64 8.16
C ALA A 289 -4.82 -15.52 7.00
N LEU A 290 -5.54 -14.94 6.03
CA LEU A 290 -6.04 -15.66 4.85
C LEU A 290 -4.95 -15.99 3.83
N LEU A 291 -3.98 -15.09 3.65
CA LEU A 291 -3.01 -15.13 2.56
C LEU A 291 -1.57 -15.39 3.00
N GLN A 292 -1.29 -15.62 4.29
CA GLN A 292 0.05 -15.88 4.83
C GLN A 292 0.81 -16.99 4.09
N ARG A 293 0.13 -18.04 3.64
CA ARG A 293 0.74 -19.13 2.87
C ARG A 293 1.39 -18.66 1.56
N TYR A 294 0.79 -17.67 0.90
CA TYR A 294 1.34 -17.11 -0.34
C TYR A 294 2.52 -16.17 -0.07
N LEU A 295 2.49 -15.44 1.05
CA LEU A 295 3.62 -14.61 1.48
C LEU A 295 4.87 -15.46 1.70
N VAL A 296 4.76 -16.55 2.47
CA VAL A 296 5.88 -17.45 2.75
C VAL A 296 6.40 -18.10 1.46
N GLN A 297 5.51 -18.59 0.59
CA GLN A 297 5.91 -19.22 -0.68
C GLN A 297 6.58 -18.23 -1.64
N GLY A 298 6.10 -16.98 -1.71
CA GLY A 298 6.69 -15.96 -2.57
C GLY A 298 8.10 -15.54 -2.14
N LEU A 299 8.38 -15.52 -0.84
CA LEU A 299 9.70 -15.20 -0.31
C LEU A 299 10.72 -16.34 -0.56
N ILE A 300 10.30 -17.60 -0.44
CA ILE A 300 11.17 -18.77 -0.67
C ILE A 300 11.56 -18.91 -2.15
N LEU A 301 10.71 -18.51 -3.08
CA LEU A 301 11.01 -18.54 -4.53
C LEU A 301 12.11 -17.54 -4.93
N SER A 302 12.40 -16.55 -4.09
CA SER A 302 13.49 -15.60 -4.33
C SER A 302 14.87 -16.08 -3.85
N GLU A 303 14.93 -17.17 -3.06
CA GLU A 303 16.18 -17.70 -2.50
C GLU A 303 16.78 -18.90 -3.28
N LYS A 304 16.15 -19.36 -4.35
CA LYS A 304 16.67 -20.39 -5.25
C LYS A 304 17.04 -19.78 -6.61
#